data_2e4d81c6d4d8431aab2a486bbdd0f807
#
_entry.id   2e4d81c6d4d8431aab2a486bbdd0f807
#
_cell.length_a   1.000
_cell.length_b   1.000
_cell.length_c   1.000
_cell.angle_alpha   90.00
_cell.angle_beta   90.00
_cell.angle_gamma   90.00
#
_symmetry.space_group_name_H-M   'P 1'
#
loop_
_entity.id
_entity.type
_entity.pdbx_description
1 polymer ?
#
loop_
_entity_poly.entity_id
_entity_poly.type
_entity_poly.pdbx_seq_one_letter_code
_entity_poly.pdbx_strand_id
1 'polypeptide(L)'
;VDALLKASDSFDARKGLEERAMDSFDQEKERGITIYAKNASIRYKGAKINIVDTPGHADFGSEVERVLRTVDAVILVVDAYEGPMPQTKFVLRKSLELGHRVLVVVNKIDKPTARPDKVIDLTFDLFAQLGATPEQLDFPYMYAIAREGIAVEKLDDPRDKGITPLLDFIVKHVKPASGDPAAPFRMQPATLAYDNFLGRLAVGRVYEGTVSANQAVTVLAEGKEPRTGRI
;
A
#
# COMPACT_ATOMS: atom_id res chain seq x y z
N VAL A 1 -8.14 -3.58 1.72
CA VAL A 1 -7.23 -3.96 2.81
C VAL A 1 -7.87 -5.01 3.71
N ASP A 2 -9.11 -4.87 4.19
CA ASP A 2 -9.77 -5.81 5.11
C ASP A 2 -9.74 -7.26 4.63
N ALA A 3 -9.97 -7.49 3.32
CA ALA A 3 -9.90 -8.83 2.73
C ALA A 3 -8.49 -9.44 2.85
N LEU A 4 -7.44 -8.63 2.67
CA LEU A 4 -6.05 -9.07 2.84
C LEU A 4 -5.74 -9.40 4.30
N LEU A 5 -6.24 -8.59 5.23
CA LEU A 5 -6.08 -8.84 6.67
C LEU A 5 -6.76 -10.15 7.08
N LYS A 6 -7.99 -10.40 6.60
CA LYS A 6 -8.74 -11.64 6.88
C LYS A 6 -8.07 -12.90 6.33
N ALA A 7 -7.37 -12.78 5.20
CA ALA A 7 -6.70 -13.91 4.55
C ALA A 7 -5.26 -14.15 5.07
N SER A 8 -4.80 -13.40 6.06
CA SER A 8 -3.45 -13.55 6.61
C SER A 8 -3.33 -14.75 7.56
N ASP A 9 -2.16 -15.38 7.57
CA ASP A 9 -1.82 -16.46 8.52
C ASP A 9 -1.90 -16.02 10.01
N SER A 10 -1.92 -14.70 10.24
CA SER A 10 -1.96 -14.10 11.59
C SER A 10 -3.37 -13.71 12.03
N PHE A 11 -4.39 -13.97 11.24
CA PHE A 11 -5.74 -13.56 11.54
C PHE A 11 -6.39 -14.46 12.60
N ASP A 12 -6.76 -13.90 13.74
CA ASP A 12 -7.56 -14.59 14.76
C ASP A 12 -9.06 -14.31 14.51
N ALA A 13 -9.72 -15.30 13.91
CA ALA A 13 -11.15 -15.24 13.61
C ALA A 13 -12.04 -14.98 14.85
N ARG A 14 -11.54 -15.24 16.07
CA ARG A 14 -12.28 -15.02 17.32
C ARG A 14 -12.40 -13.54 17.69
N LYS A 15 -11.48 -12.70 17.20
CA LYS A 15 -11.49 -11.25 17.51
C LYS A 15 -12.39 -10.43 16.61
N GLY A 16 -12.93 -11.00 15.50
CA GLY A 16 -13.74 -10.29 14.52
C GLY A 16 -12.98 -9.08 13.94
N LEU A 17 -13.01 -8.89 12.64
CA LEU A 17 -12.58 -7.62 12.05
C LEU A 17 -13.85 -6.78 11.83
N GLU A 18 -13.91 -5.60 12.43
CA GLU A 18 -14.90 -4.61 12.06
C GLU A 18 -14.74 -4.26 10.58
N GLU A 19 -15.82 -3.96 9.89
CA GLU A 19 -15.74 -3.37 8.56
C GLU A 19 -14.90 -2.09 8.62
N ARG A 20 -13.95 -1.94 7.69
CA ARG A 20 -12.98 -0.85 7.66
C ARG A 20 -12.10 -0.80 8.92
N ALA A 21 -11.52 -1.95 9.28
CA ALA A 21 -10.68 -2.10 10.46
C ALA A 21 -9.53 -1.07 10.55
N MET A 22 -9.12 -0.50 9.40
CA MET A 22 -8.09 0.53 9.33
C MET A 22 -8.63 1.94 9.60
N ASP A 23 -9.92 2.24 9.38
CA ASP A 23 -10.51 3.56 9.57
C ASP A 23 -10.89 3.77 11.04
N SER A 24 -9.97 4.33 11.84
CA SER A 24 -10.11 4.47 13.29
C SER A 24 -10.68 5.83 13.74
N PHE A 25 -10.64 6.86 12.90
CA PHE A 25 -11.15 8.19 13.23
C PHE A 25 -12.64 8.33 12.92
N ASP A 26 -13.39 8.98 13.82
CA ASP A 26 -14.82 9.16 13.66
C ASP A 26 -15.19 9.85 12.34
N GLN A 27 -14.40 10.82 11.90
CA GLN A 27 -14.58 11.51 10.62
C GLN A 27 -14.39 10.60 9.40
N GLU A 28 -13.49 9.62 9.46
CA GLU A 28 -13.29 8.62 8.41
C GLU A 28 -14.47 7.66 8.35
N LYS A 29 -14.95 7.21 9.51
CA LYS A 29 -16.13 6.33 9.63
C LYS A 29 -17.39 7.02 9.12
N GLU A 30 -17.59 8.29 9.49
CA GLU A 30 -18.76 9.08 9.11
C GLU A 30 -18.80 9.37 7.60
N ARG A 31 -17.65 9.77 7.02
CA ARG A 31 -17.54 10.13 5.60
C ARG A 31 -17.26 8.94 4.69
N GLY A 32 -16.82 7.83 5.25
CA GLY A 32 -16.46 6.63 4.50
C GLY A 32 -15.23 6.78 3.61
N ILE A 33 -14.29 7.66 3.98
CA ILE A 33 -13.04 7.91 3.26
C ILE A 33 -11.86 7.82 4.22
N THR A 34 -10.73 7.32 3.75
CA THR A 34 -9.45 7.35 4.49
C THR A 34 -8.86 8.74 4.40
N ILE A 35 -8.54 9.36 5.55
CA ILE A 35 -7.92 10.69 5.65
C ILE A 35 -6.43 10.58 5.89
N TYR A 36 -6.01 9.70 6.80
CA TYR A 36 -4.61 9.46 7.14
C TYR A 36 -4.12 8.12 6.62
N ALA A 37 -2.87 8.09 6.17
CA ALA A 37 -2.23 6.83 5.81
C ALA A 37 -2.09 5.92 7.03
N LYS A 38 -2.41 4.65 6.87
CA LYS A 38 -2.42 3.65 7.94
C LYS A 38 -1.58 2.44 7.57
N ASN A 39 -0.93 1.90 8.58
CA ASN A 39 -0.03 0.77 8.42
C ASN A 39 -0.64 -0.50 9.02
N ALA A 40 -0.60 -1.56 8.25
CA ALA A 40 -0.90 -2.91 8.70
C ALA A 40 0.19 -3.88 8.27
N SER A 41 0.25 -5.02 8.91
CA SER A 41 1.23 -6.06 8.60
C SER A 41 0.55 -7.41 8.61
N ILE A 42 0.81 -8.18 7.59
CA ILE A 42 0.32 -9.56 7.45
C ILE A 42 1.48 -10.52 7.23
N ARG A 43 1.28 -11.79 7.57
CA ARG A 43 2.19 -12.88 7.22
C ARG A 43 1.53 -13.80 6.23
N TYR A 44 2.25 -14.14 5.17
CA TYR A 44 1.77 -15.03 4.13
C TYR A 44 2.94 -15.80 3.50
N LYS A 45 2.86 -17.14 3.50
CA LYS A 45 3.90 -18.04 2.95
C LYS A 45 5.32 -17.68 3.42
N GLY A 46 5.48 -17.36 4.71
CA GLY A 46 6.77 -16.98 5.29
C GLY A 46 7.23 -15.54 5.03
N ALA A 47 6.57 -14.81 4.15
CA ALA A 47 6.83 -13.39 3.93
C ALA A 47 6.05 -12.52 4.91
N LYS A 48 6.67 -11.43 5.38
CA LYS A 48 5.98 -10.33 6.08
C LYS A 48 5.67 -9.25 5.06
N ILE A 49 4.39 -8.97 4.85
CA ILE A 49 3.92 -7.92 3.94
C ILE A 49 3.40 -6.76 4.79
N ASN A 50 4.07 -5.62 4.70
CA ASN A 50 3.61 -4.38 5.31
C ASN A 50 2.74 -3.63 4.29
N ILE A 51 1.51 -3.32 4.69
CA ILE A 51 0.52 -2.63 3.86
C ILE A 51 0.39 -1.21 4.38
N VAL A 52 0.55 -0.23 3.51
CA VAL A 52 0.24 1.16 3.81
C VAL A 52 -0.98 1.56 3.00
N ASP A 53 -2.10 1.73 3.69
CA ASP A 53 -3.34 2.23 3.08
C ASP A 53 -3.25 3.75 2.96
N THR A 54 -3.49 4.27 1.75
CA THR A 54 -3.33 5.70 1.44
C THR A 54 -4.67 6.36 1.20
N PRO A 55 -4.83 7.64 1.60
CA PRO A 55 -6.01 8.42 1.22
C PRO A 55 -6.18 8.43 -0.30
N GLY A 56 -7.43 8.24 -0.76
CA GLY A 56 -7.77 8.29 -2.18
C GLY A 56 -8.16 9.70 -2.67
N HIS A 57 -8.24 10.70 -1.78
CA HIS A 57 -8.71 12.04 -2.13
C HIS A 57 -7.56 12.97 -2.53
N ALA A 58 -7.79 13.84 -3.54
CA ALA A 58 -6.77 14.76 -4.07
C ALA A 58 -6.22 15.74 -3.01
N ASP A 59 -7.03 16.07 -2.00
CA ASP A 59 -6.66 17.00 -0.91
C ASP A 59 -5.51 16.47 -0.03
N PHE A 60 -5.24 15.16 -0.06
CA PHE A 60 -4.21 14.52 0.78
C PHE A 60 -2.93 14.15 0.01
N GLY A 61 -2.64 14.84 -1.10
CA GLY A 61 -1.50 14.53 -1.96
C GLY A 61 -0.15 14.53 -1.25
N SER A 62 0.06 15.41 -0.27
CA SER A 62 1.31 15.46 0.50
C SER A 62 1.51 14.23 1.41
N GLU A 63 0.42 13.66 1.93
CA GLU A 63 0.44 12.42 2.70
C GLU A 63 0.82 11.24 1.82
N VAL A 64 0.18 11.13 0.66
CA VAL A 64 0.47 10.10 -0.34
C VAL A 64 1.94 10.15 -0.78
N GLU A 65 2.49 11.34 -1.07
CA GLU A 65 3.88 11.49 -1.50
C GLU A 65 4.88 11.03 -0.42
N ARG A 66 4.62 11.35 0.85
CA ARG A 66 5.45 10.89 1.97
C ARG A 66 5.44 9.37 2.10
N VAL A 67 4.25 8.76 2.02
CA VAL A 67 4.08 7.30 2.10
C VAL A 67 4.78 6.59 0.95
N LEU A 68 4.61 7.08 -0.27
CA LEU A 68 5.24 6.48 -1.45
C LEU A 68 6.77 6.35 -1.32
N ARG A 69 7.44 7.24 -0.58
CA ARG A 69 8.89 7.14 -0.32
C ARG A 69 9.27 5.97 0.60
N THR A 70 8.30 5.35 1.28
CA THR A 70 8.57 4.29 2.26
C THR A 70 8.21 2.89 1.79
N VAL A 71 7.60 2.75 0.63
CA VAL A 71 7.14 1.47 0.08
C VAL A 71 8.06 0.94 -1.01
N ASP A 72 8.00 -0.37 -1.28
CA ASP A 72 8.79 -1.03 -2.33
C ASP A 72 8.01 -1.18 -3.64
N ALA A 73 6.69 -1.19 -3.56
CA ALA A 73 5.80 -1.31 -4.70
C ALA A 73 4.46 -0.65 -4.41
N VAL A 74 3.67 -0.43 -5.44
CA VAL A 74 2.34 0.18 -5.36
C VAL A 74 1.32 -0.75 -5.99
N ILE A 75 0.22 -1.00 -5.28
CA ILE A 75 -0.97 -1.62 -5.86
C ILE A 75 -1.92 -0.49 -6.26
N LEU A 76 -2.06 -0.31 -7.57
CA LEU A 76 -2.97 0.67 -8.15
C LEU A 76 -4.34 0.02 -8.39
N VAL A 77 -5.32 0.40 -7.59
CA VAL A 77 -6.69 -0.13 -7.72
C VAL A 77 -7.50 0.77 -8.65
N VAL A 78 -8.02 0.19 -9.72
CA VAL A 78 -8.79 0.90 -10.76
C VAL A 78 -10.20 0.29 -10.85
N ASP A 79 -11.23 1.14 -10.93
CA ASP A 79 -12.62 0.68 -11.09
C ASP A 79 -12.82 0.13 -12.52
N ALA A 80 -13.41 -1.07 -12.64
CA ALA A 80 -13.63 -1.76 -13.92
C ALA A 80 -14.59 -1.02 -14.87
N TYR A 81 -15.35 -0.03 -14.39
CA TYR A 81 -16.25 0.80 -15.20
C TYR A 81 -15.68 2.19 -15.45
N GLU A 82 -15.30 2.91 -14.37
CA GLU A 82 -14.83 4.29 -14.43
C GLU A 82 -13.44 4.41 -15.11
N GLY A 83 -12.58 3.41 -14.89
CA GLY A 83 -11.18 3.46 -15.32
C GLY A 83 -10.32 4.36 -14.42
N PRO A 84 -9.15 4.81 -14.91
CA PRO A 84 -8.27 5.69 -14.16
C PRO A 84 -8.90 7.06 -13.92
N MET A 85 -9.02 7.45 -12.65
CA MET A 85 -9.56 8.74 -12.19
C MET A 85 -8.44 9.78 -12.03
N PRO A 86 -8.75 11.08 -11.85
CA PRO A 86 -7.72 12.10 -11.62
C PRO A 86 -6.77 11.80 -10.45
N GLN A 87 -7.28 11.24 -9.36
CA GLN A 87 -6.48 10.80 -8.20
C GLN A 87 -5.52 9.67 -8.59
N THR A 88 -5.98 8.72 -9.41
CA THR A 88 -5.15 7.64 -9.97
C THR A 88 -3.96 8.22 -10.74
N LYS A 89 -4.20 9.26 -11.56
CA LYS A 89 -3.14 9.94 -12.32
C LYS A 89 -2.08 10.57 -11.43
N PHE A 90 -2.47 11.20 -10.33
CA PHE A 90 -1.54 11.82 -9.38
C PHE A 90 -0.65 10.77 -8.71
N VAL A 91 -1.27 9.73 -8.12
CA VAL A 91 -0.54 8.66 -7.42
C VAL A 91 0.39 7.90 -8.37
N LEU A 92 -0.12 7.58 -9.58
CA LEU A 92 0.67 6.89 -10.59
C LEU A 92 1.89 7.70 -11.01
N ARG A 93 1.73 9.00 -11.30
CA ARG A 93 2.85 9.88 -11.66
C ARG A 93 3.94 9.83 -10.59
N LYS A 94 3.57 10.00 -9.32
CA LYS A 94 4.52 9.98 -8.21
C LYS A 94 5.20 8.63 -8.05
N SER A 95 4.47 7.54 -8.27
CA SER A 95 5.00 6.18 -8.23
C SER A 95 6.03 5.94 -9.34
N LEU A 96 5.75 6.40 -10.56
CA LEU A 96 6.67 6.28 -11.70
C LEU A 96 7.93 7.14 -11.51
N GLU A 97 7.78 8.39 -11.03
CA GLU A 97 8.91 9.29 -10.70
C GLU A 97 9.85 8.67 -9.65
N LEU A 98 9.32 7.94 -8.69
CA LEU A 98 10.09 7.24 -7.65
C LEU A 98 10.63 5.87 -8.10
N GLY A 99 10.32 5.44 -9.32
CA GLY A 99 10.77 4.16 -9.86
C GLY A 99 10.10 2.93 -9.26
N HIS A 100 8.93 3.09 -8.64
CA HIS A 100 8.22 1.95 -8.05
C HIS A 100 7.72 0.95 -9.08
N ARG A 101 7.73 -0.33 -8.70
CA ARG A 101 6.95 -1.34 -9.41
C ARG A 101 5.47 -1.12 -9.11
N VAL A 102 4.68 -0.89 -10.14
CA VAL A 102 3.23 -0.71 -10.02
C VAL A 102 2.54 -1.99 -10.45
N LEU A 103 1.68 -2.53 -9.59
CA LEU A 103 0.80 -3.66 -9.85
C LEU A 103 -0.62 -3.11 -9.99
N VAL A 104 -1.30 -3.46 -11.07
CA VAL A 104 -2.66 -2.95 -11.32
C VAL A 104 -3.70 -3.98 -10.90
N VAL A 105 -4.70 -3.55 -10.13
CA VAL A 105 -5.86 -4.37 -9.76
C VAL A 105 -7.12 -3.71 -10.30
N VAL A 106 -7.74 -4.34 -11.30
CA VAL A 106 -9.02 -3.91 -11.85
C VAL A 106 -10.13 -4.45 -10.97
N ASN A 107 -10.72 -3.55 -10.17
CA ASN A 107 -11.71 -3.89 -9.14
C ASN A 107 -13.15 -3.67 -9.62
N LYS A 108 -14.10 -4.33 -8.96
CA LYS A 108 -15.54 -4.26 -9.23
C LYS A 108 -15.93 -4.88 -10.58
N ILE A 109 -15.28 -5.98 -10.97
CA ILE A 109 -15.59 -6.71 -12.19
C ILE A 109 -16.97 -7.41 -12.14
N ASP A 110 -17.62 -7.42 -10.97
CA ASP A 110 -18.99 -7.90 -10.75
C ASP A 110 -20.07 -6.95 -11.26
N LYS A 111 -19.73 -5.69 -11.53
CA LYS A 111 -20.71 -4.72 -12.05
C LYS A 111 -21.17 -5.09 -13.45
N PRO A 112 -22.48 -5.01 -13.76
CA PRO A 112 -23.01 -5.30 -15.11
C PRO A 112 -22.41 -4.39 -16.20
N THR A 113 -21.94 -3.20 -15.82
CA THR A 113 -21.33 -2.22 -16.73
C THR A 113 -19.81 -2.31 -16.79
N ALA A 114 -19.19 -3.29 -16.10
CA ALA A 114 -17.76 -3.47 -16.10
C ALA A 114 -17.22 -3.73 -17.51
N ARG A 115 -16.09 -3.10 -17.83
CA ARG A 115 -15.37 -3.23 -19.10
C ARG A 115 -13.86 -3.35 -18.84
N PRO A 116 -13.45 -4.44 -18.18
CA PRO A 116 -12.10 -4.59 -17.64
C PRO A 116 -11.01 -4.47 -18.70
N ASP A 117 -11.17 -5.04 -19.89
CA ASP A 117 -10.18 -4.97 -20.98
C ASP A 117 -9.96 -3.51 -21.42
N LYS A 118 -11.04 -2.76 -21.62
CA LYS A 118 -10.94 -1.34 -21.94
C LYS A 118 -10.28 -0.53 -20.84
N VAL A 119 -10.47 -0.91 -19.58
CA VAL A 119 -9.84 -0.23 -18.43
C VAL A 119 -8.34 -0.53 -18.37
N ILE A 120 -7.91 -1.72 -18.75
CA ILE A 120 -6.47 -2.02 -18.91
C ILE A 120 -5.85 -1.14 -20.00
N ASP A 121 -6.49 -1.02 -21.17
CA ASP A 121 -6.01 -0.16 -22.27
C ASP A 121 -5.91 1.32 -21.81
N LEU A 122 -6.96 1.84 -21.17
CA LEU A 122 -6.94 3.21 -20.62
C LEU A 122 -5.85 3.41 -19.55
N THR A 123 -5.57 2.37 -18.77
CA THR A 123 -4.51 2.41 -17.77
C THR A 123 -3.15 2.41 -18.45
N PHE A 124 -2.94 1.58 -19.47
CA PHE A 124 -1.73 1.58 -20.29
C PHE A 124 -1.48 2.95 -20.94
N ASP A 125 -2.50 3.52 -21.57
CA ASP A 125 -2.42 4.86 -22.15
C ASP A 125 -2.01 5.91 -21.12
N LEU A 126 -2.55 5.82 -19.90
CA LEU A 126 -2.18 6.72 -18.82
C LEU A 126 -0.71 6.57 -18.41
N PHE A 127 -0.18 5.34 -18.30
CA PHE A 127 1.24 5.11 -18.04
C PHE A 127 2.11 5.73 -19.13
N ALA A 128 1.76 5.51 -20.41
CA ALA A 128 2.48 6.09 -21.55
C ALA A 128 2.44 7.63 -21.54
N GLN A 129 1.28 8.25 -21.29
CA GLN A 129 1.13 9.70 -21.17
C GLN A 129 1.95 10.30 -20.02
N LEU A 130 2.20 9.54 -18.97
CA LEU A 130 3.02 9.96 -17.82
C LEU A 130 4.52 9.72 -18.03
N GLY A 131 4.93 9.21 -19.18
CA GLY A 131 6.33 8.99 -19.51
C GLY A 131 6.93 7.75 -18.87
N ALA A 132 6.12 6.71 -18.63
CA ALA A 132 6.59 5.43 -18.12
C ALA A 132 7.65 4.80 -19.02
N THR A 133 8.66 4.17 -18.42
CA THR A 133 9.67 3.41 -19.16
C THR A 133 9.07 2.13 -19.75
N PRO A 134 9.72 1.48 -20.73
CA PRO A 134 9.25 0.20 -21.26
C PRO A 134 9.02 -0.85 -20.18
N GLU A 135 9.88 -0.91 -19.16
CA GLU A 135 9.75 -1.83 -18.04
C GLU A 135 8.55 -1.49 -17.13
N GLN A 136 8.20 -0.21 -17.02
CA GLN A 136 7.04 0.25 -16.28
C GLN A 136 5.75 0.05 -17.07
N LEU A 137 5.78 0.11 -18.39
CA LEU A 137 4.65 -0.20 -19.27
C LEU A 137 4.27 -1.68 -19.25
N ASP A 138 5.24 -2.56 -18.96
CA ASP A 138 5.00 -3.99 -18.72
C ASP A 138 4.53 -4.22 -17.26
N PHE A 139 3.49 -3.52 -16.86
CA PHE A 139 2.93 -3.68 -15.51
C PHE A 139 2.09 -4.97 -15.40
N PRO A 140 2.30 -5.76 -14.34
CA PRO A 140 1.43 -6.89 -14.06
C PRO A 140 0.06 -6.41 -13.59
N TYR A 141 -0.99 -7.11 -13.99
CA TYR A 141 -2.35 -6.80 -13.57
C TYR A 141 -3.16 -8.05 -13.21
N MET A 142 -4.23 -7.83 -12.46
CA MET A 142 -5.22 -8.84 -12.13
C MET A 142 -6.59 -8.20 -11.87
N TYR A 143 -7.59 -9.03 -11.62
CA TYR A 143 -8.97 -8.60 -11.44
C TYR A 143 -9.46 -8.90 -10.02
N ALA A 144 -10.42 -8.10 -9.53
CA ALA A 144 -10.92 -8.28 -8.17
C ALA A 144 -12.41 -7.90 -8.01
N ILE A 145 -13.02 -8.51 -7.00
CA ILE A 145 -14.27 -8.09 -6.35
C ILE A 145 -13.92 -7.87 -4.88
N ALA A 146 -13.30 -6.72 -4.61
CA ALA A 146 -12.68 -6.48 -3.30
C ALA A 146 -13.67 -6.54 -2.13
N ARG A 147 -14.95 -6.16 -2.33
CA ARG A 147 -16.00 -6.25 -1.29
C ARG A 147 -16.31 -7.70 -0.90
N GLU A 148 -16.14 -8.65 -1.82
CA GLU A 148 -16.37 -10.07 -1.61
C GLU A 148 -15.09 -10.81 -1.20
N GLY A 149 -13.95 -10.09 -1.21
CA GLY A 149 -12.66 -10.69 -0.92
C GLY A 149 -12.21 -11.67 -2.01
N ILE A 150 -12.52 -11.39 -3.27
CA ILE A 150 -12.19 -12.24 -4.42
C ILE A 150 -11.16 -11.55 -5.30
N ALA A 151 -10.16 -12.31 -5.76
CA ALA A 151 -9.20 -11.90 -6.78
C ALA A 151 -8.93 -13.05 -7.75
N VAL A 152 -8.73 -12.73 -9.02
CA VAL A 152 -8.47 -13.69 -10.09
C VAL A 152 -7.42 -13.13 -11.07
N GLU A 153 -6.60 -14.00 -11.66
CA GLU A 153 -5.63 -13.60 -12.69
C GLU A 153 -6.32 -13.38 -14.05
N LYS A 154 -7.33 -14.18 -14.36
CA LYS A 154 -8.15 -14.08 -15.57
C LYS A 154 -9.62 -13.97 -15.22
N LEU A 155 -10.41 -13.34 -16.08
CA LEU A 155 -11.83 -13.09 -15.86
C LEU A 155 -12.67 -14.38 -15.76
N ASP A 156 -12.23 -15.44 -16.42
CA ASP A 156 -12.86 -16.75 -16.46
C ASP A 156 -12.33 -17.73 -15.40
N ASP A 157 -11.34 -17.32 -14.60
CA ASP A 157 -10.82 -18.16 -13.52
C ASP A 157 -11.89 -18.42 -12.44
N PRO A 158 -11.85 -19.60 -11.78
CA PRO A 158 -12.71 -19.90 -10.64
C PRO A 158 -12.49 -18.89 -9.49
N ARG A 159 -13.60 -18.48 -8.85
CA ARG A 159 -13.60 -17.47 -7.77
C ARG A 159 -13.54 -18.10 -6.36
N ASP A 160 -13.25 -19.38 -6.27
CA ASP A 160 -13.25 -20.19 -5.05
C ASP A 160 -12.03 -19.95 -4.14
N LYS A 161 -10.96 -19.34 -4.67
CA LYS A 161 -9.72 -19.07 -3.94
C LYS A 161 -9.75 -17.78 -3.11
N GLY A 162 -10.87 -17.05 -3.13
CA GLY A 162 -11.00 -15.79 -2.40
C GLY A 162 -9.93 -14.76 -2.82
N ILE A 163 -9.31 -14.09 -1.85
CA ILE A 163 -8.28 -13.06 -2.09
C ILE A 163 -6.86 -13.64 -2.21
N THR A 164 -6.68 -14.93 -1.98
CA THR A 164 -5.37 -15.62 -2.00
C THR A 164 -4.57 -15.37 -3.29
N PRO A 165 -5.18 -15.36 -4.50
CA PRO A 165 -4.44 -15.03 -5.73
C PRO A 165 -3.77 -13.66 -5.71
N LEU A 166 -4.37 -12.66 -5.03
CA LEU A 166 -3.74 -11.34 -4.88
C LEU A 166 -2.51 -11.39 -3.96
N LEU A 167 -2.53 -12.20 -2.89
CA LEU A 167 -1.36 -12.39 -2.04
C LEU A 167 -0.22 -13.09 -2.80
N ASP A 168 -0.54 -14.11 -3.58
CA ASP A 168 0.43 -14.78 -4.45
C ASP A 168 1.02 -13.83 -5.49
N PHE A 169 0.18 -12.99 -6.10
CA PHE A 169 0.57 -11.98 -7.06
C PHE A 169 1.52 -10.94 -6.45
N ILE A 170 1.26 -10.48 -5.22
CA ILE A 170 2.16 -9.57 -4.50
C ILE A 170 3.53 -10.23 -4.28
N VAL A 171 3.55 -11.46 -3.71
CA VAL A 171 4.80 -12.16 -3.41
C VAL A 171 5.61 -12.45 -4.70
N LYS A 172 4.93 -12.73 -5.81
CA LYS A 172 5.56 -12.99 -7.12
C LYS A 172 6.20 -11.74 -7.73
N HIS A 173 5.57 -10.58 -7.63
CA HIS A 173 5.93 -9.39 -8.38
C HIS A 173 6.64 -8.31 -7.56
N VAL A 174 6.56 -8.35 -6.24
CA VAL A 174 7.23 -7.39 -5.35
C VAL A 174 8.54 -8.00 -4.83
N LYS A 175 9.65 -7.33 -5.09
CA LYS A 175 10.94 -7.74 -4.54
C LYS A 175 10.93 -7.53 -3.02
N PRO A 176 11.54 -8.45 -2.23
CA PRO A 176 11.73 -8.22 -0.81
C PRO A 176 12.50 -6.93 -0.54
N ALA A 177 12.20 -6.30 0.60
CA ALA A 177 12.98 -5.15 1.05
C ALA A 177 14.45 -5.53 1.17
N SER A 178 15.33 -4.68 0.64
CA SER A 178 16.77 -4.83 0.76
C SER A 178 17.27 -4.03 1.97
N GLY A 179 18.30 -4.51 2.62
CA GLY A 179 18.96 -3.83 3.73
C GLY A 179 19.92 -4.81 4.44
N ASP A 180 21.02 -4.29 4.94
CA ASP A 180 21.97 -5.07 5.75
C ASP A 180 21.61 -4.92 7.24
N PRO A 181 21.14 -5.96 7.93
CA PRO A 181 20.83 -5.88 9.35
C PRO A 181 22.04 -5.66 10.25
N ALA A 182 23.26 -5.90 9.76
CA ALA A 182 24.51 -5.66 10.49
C ALA A 182 25.05 -4.23 10.30
N ALA A 183 24.51 -3.46 9.34
CA ALA A 183 24.88 -2.07 9.13
C ALA A 183 24.39 -1.17 10.26
N PRO A 184 24.91 0.06 10.40
CA PRO A 184 24.37 1.05 11.33
C PRO A 184 22.88 1.30 11.09
N PHE A 185 22.11 1.37 12.18
CA PHE A 185 20.67 1.63 12.11
C PHE A 185 20.35 2.92 11.37
N ARG A 186 19.50 2.82 10.35
CA ARG A 186 19.04 3.94 9.55
C ARG A 186 17.53 3.82 9.29
N MET A 187 16.77 4.78 9.79
CA MET A 187 15.33 4.88 9.64
C MET A 187 14.92 6.28 9.19
N GLN A 188 13.92 6.36 8.35
CA GLN A 188 13.28 7.62 7.98
C GLN A 188 11.80 7.60 8.42
N PRO A 189 11.39 8.46 9.35
CA PRO A 189 9.99 8.67 9.68
C PRO A 189 9.22 9.24 8.49
N ALA A 190 8.02 8.73 8.25
CA ALA A 190 7.11 9.22 7.20
C ALA A 190 5.84 9.82 7.80
N THR A 191 5.32 9.20 8.85
CA THR A 191 4.06 9.58 9.48
C THR A 191 4.25 9.73 10.98
N LEU A 192 3.57 10.69 11.58
CA LEU A 192 3.48 10.84 13.03
C LEU A 192 2.18 10.22 13.51
N ALA A 193 2.23 9.51 14.61
CA ALA A 193 1.08 8.99 15.32
C ALA A 193 1.13 9.46 16.79
N TYR A 194 0.07 9.26 17.51
CA TYR A 194 -0.03 9.57 18.93
C TYR A 194 -0.72 8.42 19.67
N ASP A 195 -0.14 8.02 20.76
CA ASP A 195 -0.71 7.07 21.70
C ASP A 195 -0.87 7.74 23.06
N ASN A 196 -2.00 7.52 23.74
CA ASN A 196 -2.29 8.18 25.01
C ASN A 196 -1.32 7.82 26.13
N PHE A 197 -0.67 6.67 26.03
CA PHE A 197 0.30 6.19 27.01
C PHE A 197 1.75 6.46 26.59
N LEU A 198 2.10 6.19 25.33
CA LEU A 198 3.45 6.35 24.79
C LEU A 198 3.75 7.78 24.29
N GLY A 199 2.73 8.60 24.09
CA GLY A 199 2.87 9.94 23.55
C GLY A 199 3.05 9.95 22.02
N ARG A 200 3.99 10.79 21.53
CA ARG A 200 4.25 10.93 20.09
C ARG A 200 5.02 9.74 19.55
N LEU A 201 4.48 9.14 18.50
CA LEU A 201 5.09 8.02 17.77
C LEU A 201 5.54 8.48 16.39
N ALA A 202 6.64 7.91 15.92
CA ALA A 202 7.11 8.07 14.56
C ALA A 202 7.01 6.72 13.83
N VAL A 203 6.23 6.67 12.77
CA VAL A 203 6.10 5.51 11.91
C VAL A 203 6.91 5.75 10.64
N GLY A 204 7.75 4.80 10.25
CA GLY A 204 8.61 4.97 9.10
C GLY A 204 9.28 3.69 8.65
N ARG A 205 10.17 3.81 7.67
CA ARG A 205 10.91 2.71 7.10
C ARG A 205 12.30 2.59 7.72
N VAL A 206 12.63 1.39 8.18
CA VAL A 206 14.01 1.01 8.48
C VAL A 206 14.67 0.58 7.17
N TYR A 207 15.74 1.27 6.78
CA TYR A 207 16.50 0.99 5.56
C TYR A 207 17.65 0.03 5.82
N GLU A 208 18.30 0.17 6.97
CA GLU A 208 19.46 -0.65 7.35
C GLU A 208 19.54 -0.81 8.87
N GLY A 209 20.26 -1.81 9.29
CA GLY A 209 20.54 -2.10 10.68
C GLY A 209 19.36 -2.63 11.46
N THR A 210 19.57 -2.72 12.76
CA THR A 210 18.56 -3.12 13.74
C THR A 210 18.50 -2.11 14.86
N VAL A 211 17.38 -2.04 15.58
CA VAL A 211 17.21 -1.18 16.74
C VAL A 211 16.46 -1.92 17.85
N SER A 212 16.85 -1.65 19.08
CA SER A 212 16.21 -2.16 20.29
C SER A 212 15.58 -1.03 21.09
N ALA A 213 14.58 -1.35 21.89
CA ALA A 213 13.97 -0.42 22.83
C ALA A 213 15.06 0.19 23.76
N ASN A 214 14.94 1.47 24.04
CA ASN A 214 15.89 2.28 24.82
C ASN A 214 17.28 2.52 24.18
N GLN A 215 17.50 2.06 22.94
CA GLN A 215 18.76 2.32 22.25
C GLN A 215 18.93 3.81 21.95
N ALA A 216 20.15 4.33 22.19
CA ALA A 216 20.51 5.68 21.80
C ALA A 216 20.67 5.75 20.28
N VAL A 217 20.12 6.80 19.67
CA VAL A 217 20.18 7.05 18.23
C VAL A 217 20.54 8.50 17.96
N THR A 218 21.17 8.76 16.82
CA THR A 218 21.41 10.13 16.34
C THR A 218 20.25 10.54 15.43
N VAL A 219 19.57 11.61 15.79
CA VAL A 219 18.51 12.22 14.99
C VAL A 219 19.12 13.30 14.10
N LEU A 220 18.98 13.10 12.79
CA LEU A 220 19.42 14.05 11.78
C LEU A 220 18.21 14.77 11.19
N ALA A 221 18.30 16.09 11.03
CA ALA A 221 17.28 16.87 10.33
C ALA A 221 17.99 17.92 9.47
N GLU A 222 17.45 18.16 8.28
CA GLU A 222 18.03 19.13 7.35
C GLU A 222 18.15 20.51 7.99
N GLY A 223 19.32 21.14 7.84
CA GLY A 223 19.62 22.46 8.39
C GLY A 223 19.70 22.55 9.92
N LYS A 224 19.77 21.41 10.62
CA LYS A 224 19.91 21.37 12.10
C LYS A 224 21.10 20.54 12.53
N GLU A 225 21.67 20.90 13.66
CA GLU A 225 22.72 20.11 14.28
C GLU A 225 22.20 18.73 14.71
N PRO A 226 23.02 17.69 14.56
CA PRO A 226 22.70 16.34 15.04
C PRO A 226 22.39 16.35 16.54
N ARG A 227 21.36 15.60 16.93
CA ARG A 227 20.98 15.46 18.34
C ARG A 227 20.83 14.00 18.73
N THR A 228 21.13 13.67 19.98
CA THR A 228 20.89 12.33 20.52
C THR A 228 19.43 12.19 20.92
N GLY A 229 18.83 11.04 20.57
CA GLY A 229 17.52 10.60 21.02
C GLY A 229 17.56 9.17 21.52
N ARG A 230 16.43 8.66 22.00
CA ARG A 230 16.22 7.25 22.36
C ARG A 230 14.94 6.74 21.70
N ILE A 231 14.98 5.44 21.33
CA ILE A 231 13.83 4.72 20.77
C ILE A 231 13.06 4.08 21.92
#